data_de79ced702c561213f5fb87913b363b6
#
_entry.id   de79ced702c561213f5fb87913b363b6
#
_cell.length_a   1.000
_cell.length_b   1.000
_cell.length_c   1.000
_cell.angle_alpha   90.00
_cell.angle_beta   90.00
_cell.angle_gamma   90.00
#
_symmetry.space_group_name_H-M   'P 1'
#
loop_
_entity.id
_entity.type
_entity.pdbx_description
1 polymer ?
#
loop_
_entity_poly.entity_id
_entity_poly.type
_entity_poly.pdbx_seq_one_letter_code
_entity_poly.pdbx_strand_id
1 'polypeptide(L)'
;MAFTYLQLKDAIKAYTEYEETSFVNNLPLFIRLAEERILKNVQLSLFRKNVNASTQSGNQYIKVPSDFLAPFSMSMAGSNGDKFFVEFKDPSFVQTYTPDPTTTGEPRYYCQFDVDNFLMAPTPNAAYTAELHYFYRPQSITAGTDSTITWLSENAEMALFYGALVEAYIYMKGEPDVMQMYNQRFQESLLGIKLLGEAKETTDEYRTGKVIRAKQ
;
A
#
# COMPACT_ATOMS: atom_id res chain seq x y z
N MET A 1 -2.06 22.39 3.68
CA MET A 1 -2.64 21.95 4.99
C MET A 1 -3.37 20.66 4.73
N ALA A 2 -3.21 19.65 5.58
CA ALA A 2 -3.90 18.37 5.40
C ALA A 2 -5.37 18.49 5.83
N PHE A 3 -6.31 17.98 5.03
CA PHE A 3 -7.69 17.81 5.47
C PHE A 3 -7.79 16.75 6.56
N THR A 4 -8.44 17.08 7.66
CA THR A 4 -8.99 16.06 8.55
C THR A 4 -10.26 15.47 7.94
N TYR A 5 -10.67 14.30 8.41
CA TYR A 5 -11.90 13.67 7.93
C TYR A 5 -13.14 14.58 8.09
N LEU A 6 -13.24 15.30 9.24
CA LEU A 6 -14.32 16.26 9.46
C LEU A 6 -14.27 17.41 8.46
N GLN A 7 -13.09 18.03 8.28
CA GLN A 7 -12.93 19.15 7.35
C GLN A 7 -13.29 18.74 5.90
N LEU A 8 -12.93 17.52 5.49
CA LEU A 8 -13.28 17.00 4.17
C LEU A 8 -14.80 16.85 4.01
N LYS A 9 -15.49 16.27 5.02
CA LYS A 9 -16.96 16.17 5.02
C LYS A 9 -17.62 17.54 4.93
N ASP A 10 -17.17 18.49 5.73
CA ASP A 10 -17.74 19.84 5.79
C ASP A 10 -17.48 20.60 4.48
N ALA A 11 -16.30 20.46 3.88
CA ALA A 11 -16.01 21.04 2.59
C ALA A 11 -16.91 20.47 1.47
N ILE A 12 -17.15 19.14 1.44
CA ILE A 12 -18.06 18.53 0.46
C ILE A 12 -19.49 19.08 0.65
N LYS A 13 -19.99 19.15 1.87
CA LYS A 13 -21.32 19.73 2.16
C LYS A 13 -21.42 21.19 1.71
N ALA A 14 -20.41 21.99 2.02
CA ALA A 14 -20.39 23.41 1.65
C ALA A 14 -20.37 23.64 0.13
N TYR A 15 -19.66 22.79 -0.64
CA TYR A 15 -19.59 22.90 -2.09
C TYR A 15 -20.84 22.37 -2.81
N THR A 16 -21.52 21.41 -2.22
CA THR A 16 -22.75 20.85 -2.78
C THR A 16 -24.00 21.61 -2.33
N GLU A 17 -23.88 22.44 -1.30
CA GLU A 17 -25.02 23.12 -0.64
C GLU A 17 -26.14 22.15 -0.27
N TYR A 18 -25.79 20.88 0.04
CA TYR A 18 -26.76 19.80 0.24
C TYR A 18 -26.56 19.16 1.61
N GLU A 19 -27.60 19.24 2.46
CA GLU A 19 -27.55 18.78 3.85
C GLU A 19 -28.57 17.67 4.18
N GLU A 20 -29.17 17.06 3.16
CA GLU A 20 -30.13 15.99 3.39
C GLU A 20 -29.46 14.83 4.13
N THR A 21 -30.17 14.25 5.10
CA THR A 21 -29.65 13.18 5.95
C THR A 21 -29.13 11.98 5.15
N SER A 22 -29.82 11.63 4.07
CA SER A 22 -29.42 10.54 3.17
C SER A 22 -28.09 10.81 2.50
N PHE A 23 -27.84 12.05 2.08
CA PHE A 23 -26.56 12.48 1.47
C PHE A 23 -25.43 12.46 2.50
N VAL A 24 -25.67 13.06 3.67
CA VAL A 24 -24.66 13.12 4.74
C VAL A 24 -24.22 11.72 5.18
N ASN A 25 -25.16 10.77 5.28
CA ASN A 25 -24.87 9.38 5.62
C ASN A 25 -24.03 8.66 4.53
N ASN A 26 -24.08 9.13 3.29
CA ASN A 26 -23.32 8.56 2.17
C ASN A 26 -21.94 9.24 1.93
N LEU A 27 -21.61 10.34 2.61
CA LEU A 27 -20.30 11.00 2.49
C LEU A 27 -19.13 10.03 2.67
N PRO A 28 -19.13 9.11 3.66
CA PRO A 28 -18.05 8.13 3.79
C PRO A 28 -17.89 7.24 2.55
N LEU A 29 -18.99 6.91 1.88
CA LEU A 29 -18.95 6.11 0.64
C LEU A 29 -18.29 6.91 -0.50
N PHE A 30 -18.68 8.16 -0.72
CA PHE A 30 -18.11 9.00 -1.77
C PHE A 30 -16.60 9.18 -1.58
N ILE A 31 -16.17 9.42 -0.35
CA ILE A 31 -14.74 9.55 0.00
C ILE A 31 -13.99 8.25 -0.31
N ARG A 32 -14.51 7.08 0.10
CA ARG A 32 -13.88 5.78 -0.18
C ARG A 32 -13.77 5.48 -1.67
N LEU A 33 -14.79 5.81 -2.46
CA LEU A 33 -14.75 5.64 -3.90
C LEU A 33 -13.69 6.54 -4.55
N ALA A 34 -13.55 7.78 -4.08
CA ALA A 34 -12.49 8.68 -4.52
C ALA A 34 -11.10 8.14 -4.16
N GLU A 35 -10.89 7.68 -2.93
CA GLU A 35 -9.64 7.04 -2.51
C GLU A 35 -9.29 5.83 -3.38
N GLU A 36 -10.25 4.96 -3.65
CA GLU A 36 -10.05 3.80 -4.51
C GLU A 36 -9.66 4.18 -5.94
N ARG A 37 -10.32 5.20 -6.52
CA ARG A 37 -9.95 5.72 -7.84
C ARG A 37 -8.55 6.31 -7.87
N ILE A 38 -8.14 7.02 -6.83
CA ILE A 38 -6.77 7.56 -6.71
C ILE A 38 -5.77 6.41 -6.61
N LEU A 39 -5.97 5.47 -5.69
CA LEU A 39 -5.05 4.36 -5.45
C LEU A 39 -4.87 3.44 -6.67
N LYS A 40 -5.90 3.29 -7.51
CA LYS A 40 -5.79 2.54 -8.78
C LYS A 40 -4.97 3.27 -9.85
N ASN A 41 -4.82 4.58 -9.73
CA ASN A 41 -4.14 5.42 -10.72
C ASN A 41 -2.75 5.90 -10.29
N VAL A 42 -2.41 5.72 -9.01
CA VAL A 42 -1.12 6.15 -8.44
C VAL A 42 -0.16 4.97 -8.37
N GLN A 43 1.12 5.22 -8.62
CA GLN A 43 2.14 4.18 -8.53
C GLN A 43 2.33 3.69 -7.09
N LEU A 44 2.50 2.38 -6.93
CA LEU A 44 2.70 1.71 -5.65
C LEU A 44 3.97 2.16 -4.91
N SER A 45 4.96 2.69 -5.63
CA SER A 45 6.23 3.17 -5.05
C SER A 45 6.08 4.18 -3.91
N LEU A 46 4.96 4.91 -3.88
CA LEU A 46 4.63 5.85 -2.80
C LEU A 46 4.19 5.16 -1.50
N PHE A 47 3.74 3.93 -1.57
CA PHE A 47 3.15 3.19 -0.45
C PHE A 47 4.03 2.01 -0.02
N ARG A 48 5.27 2.30 0.38
CA ARG A 48 6.21 1.31 0.91
C ARG A 48 6.21 1.32 2.43
N LYS A 49 6.25 0.13 3.00
CA LYS A 49 6.30 -0.09 4.45
C LYS A 49 7.28 -1.20 4.78
N ASN A 50 7.81 -1.17 5.98
CA ASN A 50 8.68 -2.19 6.52
C ASN A 50 8.06 -2.79 7.78
N VAL A 51 8.15 -4.11 7.92
CA VAL A 51 7.70 -4.84 9.11
C VAL A 51 8.68 -5.94 9.45
N ASN A 52 8.88 -6.15 10.74
CA ASN A 52 9.69 -7.25 11.25
C ASN A 52 8.77 -8.36 11.76
N ALA A 53 9.17 -9.60 11.46
CA ALA A 53 8.55 -10.82 11.97
C ALA A 53 9.65 -11.80 12.36
N SER A 54 9.29 -12.85 13.13
CA SER A 54 10.23 -13.91 13.46
C SER A 54 9.76 -15.23 12.87
N THR A 55 10.69 -15.98 12.26
CA THR A 55 10.45 -17.36 11.86
C THR A 55 10.54 -18.29 13.06
N GLN A 56 9.97 -19.48 12.93
CA GLN A 56 10.11 -20.55 13.90
C GLN A 56 10.84 -21.72 13.26
N SER A 57 11.78 -22.31 13.98
CA SER A 57 12.46 -23.52 13.53
C SER A 57 11.46 -24.65 13.24
N GLY A 58 11.61 -25.28 12.09
CA GLY A 58 10.71 -26.36 11.65
C GLY A 58 9.35 -25.89 11.09
N ASN A 59 9.09 -24.58 11.03
CA ASN A 59 7.88 -24.04 10.42
C ASN A 59 8.22 -23.29 9.13
N GLN A 60 7.70 -23.79 8.01
CA GLN A 60 7.94 -23.18 6.69
C GLN A 60 7.09 -21.94 6.43
N TYR A 61 6.13 -21.60 7.30
CA TYR A 61 5.19 -20.49 7.09
C TYR A 61 5.54 -19.28 7.95
N ILE A 62 5.38 -18.09 7.36
CA ILE A 62 5.41 -16.80 8.06
C ILE A 62 4.20 -15.98 7.64
N LYS A 63 3.59 -15.27 8.59
CA LYS A 63 2.36 -14.51 8.33
C LYS A 63 2.59 -13.31 7.42
N VAL A 64 1.66 -13.11 6.50
CA VAL A 64 1.53 -11.92 5.65
C VAL A 64 0.91 -10.78 6.48
N PRO A 65 1.42 -9.55 6.41
CA PRO A 65 0.76 -8.39 7.02
C PRO A 65 -0.65 -8.17 6.43
N SER A 66 -1.61 -7.76 7.27
CA SER A 66 -3.01 -7.57 6.86
C SER A 66 -3.21 -6.46 5.81
N ASP A 67 -2.26 -5.52 5.72
CA ASP A 67 -2.25 -4.42 4.75
C ASP A 67 -1.35 -4.68 3.53
N PHE A 68 -0.83 -5.93 3.39
CA PHE A 68 0.05 -6.34 2.32
C PHE A 68 -0.63 -6.27 0.95
N LEU A 69 0.06 -5.71 -0.04
CA LEU A 69 -0.38 -5.64 -1.42
C LEU A 69 0.55 -6.39 -2.37
N ALA A 70 1.85 -6.13 -2.27
CA ALA A 70 2.86 -6.79 -3.09
C ALA A 70 4.24 -6.76 -2.39
N PRO A 71 5.09 -7.78 -2.59
CA PRO A 71 6.43 -7.80 -2.01
C PRO A 71 7.35 -6.83 -2.76
N PHE A 72 8.27 -6.21 -2.02
CA PHE A 72 9.37 -5.46 -2.59
C PHE A 72 10.69 -6.19 -2.35
N SER A 73 11.02 -6.48 -1.09
CA SER A 73 12.18 -7.31 -0.72
C SER A 73 11.99 -7.92 0.66
N MET A 74 12.64 -9.06 0.89
CA MET A 74 12.71 -9.68 2.21
C MET A 74 14.15 -9.97 2.55
N SER A 75 14.58 -9.56 3.74
CA SER A 75 15.84 -9.94 4.32
C SER A 75 15.62 -10.70 5.63
N MET A 76 16.54 -11.57 5.97
CA MET A 76 16.54 -12.29 7.24
C MET A 76 17.89 -12.13 7.94
N ALA A 77 17.86 -12.13 9.27
CA ALA A 77 19.04 -12.10 10.11
C ALA A 77 19.00 -13.27 11.09
N GLY A 78 20.12 -13.99 11.17
CA GLY A 78 20.35 -15.02 12.18
C GLY A 78 20.76 -14.45 13.54
N SER A 79 21.10 -15.33 14.48
CA SER A 79 21.55 -14.96 15.83
C SER A 79 22.85 -14.16 15.85
N ASN A 80 23.69 -14.28 14.84
CA ASN A 80 24.94 -13.51 14.66
C ASN A 80 24.72 -12.09 14.11
N GLY A 81 23.48 -11.74 13.69
CA GLY A 81 23.11 -10.44 13.16
C GLY A 81 23.43 -10.22 11.68
N ASP A 82 24.07 -11.17 11.01
CA ASP A 82 24.34 -11.08 9.58
C ASP A 82 23.04 -11.17 8.79
N LYS A 83 22.83 -10.18 7.89
CA LYS A 83 21.65 -10.13 7.03
C LYS A 83 21.90 -10.83 5.70
N PHE A 84 20.93 -11.62 5.27
CA PHE A 84 20.87 -12.21 3.94
C PHE A 84 19.50 -11.95 3.29
N PHE A 85 19.46 -11.86 1.97
CA PHE A 85 18.23 -11.64 1.24
C PHE A 85 17.60 -12.96 0.82
N VAL A 86 16.26 -13.00 0.92
CA VAL A 86 15.44 -14.13 0.47
C VAL A 86 14.70 -13.70 -0.79
N GLU A 87 14.82 -14.49 -1.86
CA GLU A 87 14.25 -14.13 -3.16
C GLU A 87 12.80 -14.57 -3.27
N PHE A 88 11.96 -13.67 -3.82
CA PHE A 88 10.57 -14.00 -4.14
C PHE A 88 10.52 -14.86 -5.42
N LYS A 89 9.83 -16.00 -5.36
CA LYS A 89 9.66 -16.94 -6.47
C LYS A 89 8.20 -17.40 -6.58
N ASP A 90 7.91 -18.07 -7.69
CA ASP A 90 6.61 -18.74 -7.90
C ASP A 90 6.44 -19.93 -6.93
N PRO A 91 5.23 -20.22 -6.45
CA PRO A 91 4.97 -21.36 -5.56
C PRO A 91 5.46 -22.70 -6.12
N SER A 92 5.30 -22.94 -7.42
CA SER A 92 5.77 -24.18 -8.05
C SER A 92 7.28 -24.34 -7.99
N PHE A 93 8.02 -23.23 -8.15
CA PHE A 93 9.48 -23.23 -7.99
C PHE A 93 9.87 -23.57 -6.55
N VAL A 94 9.24 -22.93 -5.56
CA VAL A 94 9.55 -23.11 -4.14
C VAL A 94 9.30 -24.56 -3.71
N GLN A 95 8.19 -25.16 -4.13
CA GLN A 95 7.84 -26.55 -3.86
C GLN A 95 8.78 -27.55 -4.59
N THR A 96 9.22 -27.22 -5.79
CA THR A 96 10.20 -28.05 -6.51
C THR A 96 11.58 -27.98 -5.88
N TYR A 97 11.97 -26.79 -5.38
CA TYR A 97 13.26 -26.60 -4.70
C TYR A 97 13.38 -27.37 -3.39
N THR A 98 12.30 -27.42 -2.60
CA THR A 98 12.22 -28.20 -1.36
C THR A 98 10.97 -29.07 -1.37
N PRO A 99 11.01 -30.25 -2.06
CA PRO A 99 9.85 -31.14 -2.14
C PRO A 99 9.46 -31.75 -0.78
N ASP A 100 10.43 -31.95 0.09
CA ASP A 100 10.22 -32.46 1.45
C ASP A 100 10.25 -31.29 2.46
N PRO A 101 9.09 -30.93 3.05
CA PRO A 101 9.00 -29.84 4.01
C PRO A 101 9.76 -30.10 5.32
N THR A 102 10.18 -31.34 5.59
CA THR A 102 11.02 -31.67 6.75
C THR A 102 12.48 -31.30 6.56
N THR A 103 12.91 -31.02 5.33
CA THR A 103 14.25 -30.53 5.04
C THR A 103 14.42 -29.10 5.55
N THR A 104 15.22 -28.94 6.61
CA THR A 104 15.47 -27.66 7.25
C THR A 104 16.78 -27.05 6.81
N GLY A 105 16.82 -25.72 6.74
CA GLY A 105 18.02 -24.95 6.36
C GLY A 105 17.80 -23.45 6.52
N GLU A 106 18.81 -22.68 6.10
CA GLU A 106 18.68 -21.23 5.96
C GLU A 106 17.75 -20.93 4.78
N PRO A 107 16.65 -20.18 4.96
CA PRO A 107 15.72 -19.85 3.89
C PRO A 107 16.40 -19.03 2.79
N ARG A 108 16.18 -19.40 1.52
CA ARG A 108 16.72 -18.70 0.36
C ARG A 108 15.65 -18.15 -0.56
N TYR A 109 14.49 -18.81 -0.57
CA TYR A 109 13.35 -18.45 -1.40
C TYR A 109 12.08 -18.36 -0.58
N TYR A 110 11.17 -17.51 -1.03
CA TYR A 110 9.82 -17.45 -0.48
C TYR A 110 8.81 -17.18 -1.58
N CYS A 111 7.57 -17.56 -1.35
CA CYS A 111 6.44 -17.22 -2.21
C CYS A 111 5.23 -16.87 -1.36
N GLN A 112 4.26 -16.20 -1.96
CA GLN A 112 2.94 -16.07 -1.36
C GLN A 112 2.20 -17.38 -1.57
N PHE A 113 1.95 -18.11 -0.49
CA PHE A 113 1.27 -19.41 -0.53
C PHE A 113 -0.25 -19.24 -0.53
N ASP A 114 -0.73 -18.38 0.35
CA ASP A 114 -2.13 -17.98 0.46
C ASP A 114 -2.24 -16.49 0.86
N VAL A 115 -3.45 -16.03 1.18
CA VAL A 115 -3.70 -14.63 1.58
C VAL A 115 -2.98 -14.28 2.88
N ASP A 116 -2.81 -15.25 3.79
CA ASP A 116 -2.34 -15.04 5.15
C ASP A 116 -0.87 -15.45 5.37
N ASN A 117 -0.30 -16.26 4.46
CA ASN A 117 1.00 -16.87 4.68
C ASN A 117 1.94 -16.80 3.47
N PHE A 118 3.20 -16.50 3.75
CA PHE A 118 4.31 -16.81 2.85
C PHE A 118 4.86 -18.20 3.18
N LEU A 119 5.23 -18.94 2.14
CA LEU A 119 5.97 -20.21 2.21
C LEU A 119 7.44 -19.95 1.99
N MET A 120 8.30 -20.48 2.85
CA MET A 120 9.76 -20.35 2.76
C MET A 120 10.41 -21.68 2.39
N ALA A 121 11.49 -21.62 1.66
CA ALA A 121 12.28 -22.78 1.28
C ALA A 121 13.80 -22.48 1.35
N PRO A 122 14.59 -23.38 1.98
CA PRO A 122 14.19 -24.51 2.85
C PRO A 122 13.39 -24.08 4.07
N THR A 123 12.74 -25.03 4.74
CA THR A 123 12.11 -24.80 6.04
C THR A 123 13.13 -24.24 7.03
N PRO A 124 12.86 -23.14 7.73
CA PRO A 124 13.82 -22.53 8.66
C PRO A 124 14.35 -23.54 9.71
N ASN A 125 15.67 -23.63 9.85
CA ASN A 125 16.32 -24.47 10.87
C ASN A 125 16.54 -23.75 12.21
N ALA A 126 16.24 -22.44 12.25
CA ALA A 126 16.38 -21.60 13.43
C ALA A 126 15.32 -20.48 13.43
N ALA A 127 15.27 -19.72 14.52
CA ALA A 127 14.51 -18.48 14.57
C ALA A 127 15.35 -17.37 13.89
N TYR A 128 14.87 -16.87 12.76
CA TYR A 128 15.43 -15.71 12.04
C TYR A 128 14.52 -14.51 12.22
N THR A 129 15.11 -13.33 12.35
CA THR A 129 14.35 -12.07 12.23
C THR A 129 14.19 -11.74 10.76
N ALA A 130 12.96 -11.87 10.27
CA ALA A 130 12.60 -11.50 8.91
C ALA A 130 12.18 -10.03 8.86
N GLU A 131 12.76 -9.27 7.95
CA GLU A 131 12.43 -7.90 7.66
C GLU A 131 11.83 -7.83 6.25
N LEU A 132 10.52 -7.56 6.17
CA LEU A 132 9.77 -7.48 4.93
C LEU A 132 9.56 -6.02 4.54
N HIS A 133 10.11 -5.61 3.39
CA HIS A 133 9.75 -4.39 2.69
C HIS A 133 8.65 -4.72 1.67
N TYR A 134 7.54 -4.01 1.72
CA TYR A 134 6.38 -4.33 0.89
C TYR A 134 5.58 -3.08 0.54
N PHE A 135 4.78 -3.21 -0.51
CA PHE A 135 3.76 -2.24 -0.84
C PHE A 135 2.52 -2.53 -0.02
N TYR A 136 2.00 -1.51 0.67
CA TYR A 136 0.82 -1.65 1.51
C TYR A 136 -0.36 -0.88 0.95
N ARG A 137 -1.57 -1.32 1.29
CA ARG A 137 -2.80 -0.58 1.01
C ARG A 137 -3.04 0.42 2.15
N PRO A 138 -3.00 1.75 1.87
CA PRO A 138 -3.31 2.75 2.87
C PRO A 138 -4.73 2.56 3.42
N GLN A 139 -4.89 2.78 4.72
CA GLN A 139 -6.19 2.76 5.35
C GLN A 139 -7.00 3.99 4.90
N SER A 140 -8.31 3.80 4.66
CA SER A 140 -9.22 4.89 4.33
C SER A 140 -9.32 5.90 5.48
N ILE A 141 -9.43 7.19 5.16
CA ILE A 141 -9.68 8.24 6.15
C ILE A 141 -11.01 8.02 6.89
N THR A 142 -11.96 7.33 6.25
CA THR A 142 -13.28 7.04 6.82
C THR A 142 -13.26 5.95 7.89
N ALA A 143 -12.17 5.20 8.02
CA ALA A 143 -12.01 4.16 9.05
C ALA A 143 -11.57 4.71 10.41
N GLY A 144 -11.18 5.98 10.46
CA GLY A 144 -10.73 6.64 11.67
C GLY A 144 -11.77 7.55 12.32
N THR A 145 -11.31 8.46 13.16
CA THR A 145 -12.12 9.49 13.79
C THR A 145 -12.17 10.77 12.95
N ASP A 146 -12.99 11.74 13.34
CA ASP A 146 -13.12 13.03 12.66
C ASP A 146 -11.82 13.84 12.57
N SER A 147 -10.85 13.57 13.44
CA SER A 147 -9.52 14.17 13.41
C SER A 147 -8.49 13.39 12.60
N THR A 148 -8.87 12.26 12.00
CA THR A 148 -7.94 11.41 11.24
C THR A 148 -7.43 12.13 10.01
N ILE A 149 -6.11 11.98 9.79
CA ILE A 149 -5.38 12.42 8.60
C ILE A 149 -4.75 11.18 7.98
N THR A 150 -4.75 11.08 6.65
CA THR A 150 -4.10 10.01 5.91
C THR A 150 -3.08 10.60 4.94
N TRP A 151 -2.23 9.75 4.38
CA TRP A 151 -1.28 10.19 3.34
C TRP A 151 -1.99 10.88 2.17
N LEU A 152 -3.16 10.39 1.76
CA LEU A 152 -3.94 10.99 0.68
C LEU A 152 -4.46 12.38 1.06
N SER A 153 -4.96 12.56 2.29
CA SER A 153 -5.47 13.85 2.75
C SER A 153 -4.36 14.89 2.97
N GLU A 154 -3.11 14.44 3.10
CA GLU A 154 -1.93 15.31 3.30
C GLU A 154 -1.23 15.65 1.96
N ASN A 155 -1.06 14.66 1.08
CA ASN A 155 -0.24 14.79 -0.13
C ASN A 155 -1.07 14.84 -1.43
N ALA A 156 -2.35 14.46 -1.37
CA ALA A 156 -3.27 14.39 -2.50
C ALA A 156 -4.61 15.06 -2.21
N GLU A 157 -4.59 16.13 -1.41
CA GLU A 157 -5.74 16.86 -0.88
C GLU A 157 -6.76 17.21 -1.97
N MET A 158 -6.30 17.82 -3.07
CA MET A 158 -7.15 18.23 -4.18
C MET A 158 -7.76 17.04 -4.94
N ALA A 159 -6.98 15.98 -5.15
CA ALA A 159 -7.49 14.78 -5.80
C ALA A 159 -8.57 14.10 -4.95
N LEU A 160 -8.34 13.99 -3.65
CA LEU A 160 -9.31 13.41 -2.72
C LEU A 160 -10.62 14.22 -2.69
N PHE A 161 -10.50 15.52 -2.60
CA PHE A 161 -11.65 16.44 -2.53
C PHE A 161 -12.46 16.43 -3.83
N TYR A 162 -11.84 16.70 -4.99
CA TYR A 162 -12.57 16.69 -6.26
C TYR A 162 -13.06 15.30 -6.66
N GLY A 163 -12.32 14.24 -6.31
CA GLY A 163 -12.80 12.87 -6.49
C GLY A 163 -14.08 12.61 -5.72
N ALA A 164 -14.14 13.01 -4.45
CA ALA A 164 -15.34 12.86 -3.62
C ALA A 164 -16.50 13.75 -4.12
N LEU A 165 -16.23 14.96 -4.63
CA LEU A 165 -17.25 15.83 -5.24
C LEU A 165 -17.86 15.20 -6.50
N VAL A 166 -17.07 14.55 -7.34
CA VAL A 166 -17.59 13.85 -8.53
C VAL A 166 -18.58 12.76 -8.11
N GLU A 167 -18.22 11.93 -7.13
CA GLU A 167 -19.13 10.88 -6.63
C GLU A 167 -20.40 11.47 -5.97
N ALA A 168 -20.26 12.57 -5.23
CA ALA A 168 -21.37 13.29 -4.63
C ALA A 168 -22.34 13.84 -5.70
N TYR A 169 -21.84 14.44 -6.78
CA TYR A 169 -22.66 14.95 -7.88
C TYR A 169 -23.34 13.85 -8.68
N ILE A 170 -22.68 12.70 -8.85
CA ILE A 170 -23.32 11.51 -9.45
C ILE A 170 -24.51 11.06 -8.59
N TYR A 171 -24.35 11.02 -7.26
CA TYR A 171 -25.41 10.65 -6.33
C TYR A 171 -26.60 11.61 -6.42
N MET A 172 -26.33 12.91 -6.42
CA MET A 172 -27.37 13.97 -6.51
C MET A 172 -28.02 14.07 -7.89
N LYS A 173 -27.50 13.37 -8.91
CA LYS A 173 -27.88 13.57 -10.32
C LYS A 173 -27.73 15.04 -10.74
N GLY A 174 -26.62 15.65 -10.28
CA GLY A 174 -26.33 17.07 -10.53
C GLY A 174 -26.09 17.39 -12.00
N GLU A 175 -25.89 18.68 -12.29
CA GLU A 175 -25.70 19.16 -13.65
C GLU A 175 -24.44 18.60 -14.32
N PRO A 176 -24.53 18.09 -15.56
CA PRO A 176 -23.41 17.47 -16.27
C PRO A 176 -22.18 18.37 -16.41
N ASP A 177 -22.40 19.67 -16.63
CA ASP A 177 -21.32 20.66 -16.85
C ASP A 177 -20.48 20.83 -15.57
N VAL A 178 -21.12 20.91 -14.41
CA VAL A 178 -20.45 21.02 -13.11
C VAL A 178 -19.70 19.72 -12.79
N MET A 179 -20.31 18.57 -13.06
CA MET A 179 -19.68 17.28 -12.89
C MET A 179 -18.44 17.14 -13.79
N GLN A 180 -18.50 17.59 -15.04
CA GLN A 180 -17.38 17.59 -15.96
C GLN A 180 -16.24 18.48 -15.44
N MET A 181 -16.55 19.67 -14.92
CA MET A 181 -15.56 20.57 -14.33
C MET A 181 -14.85 19.93 -13.14
N TYR A 182 -15.57 19.29 -12.21
CA TYR A 182 -14.95 18.59 -11.08
C TYR A 182 -14.10 17.39 -11.53
N ASN A 183 -14.57 16.63 -12.52
CA ASN A 183 -13.80 15.54 -13.08
C ASN A 183 -12.50 16.02 -13.76
N GLN A 184 -12.54 17.14 -14.47
CA GLN A 184 -11.33 17.74 -15.03
C GLN A 184 -10.33 18.13 -13.94
N ARG A 185 -10.77 18.79 -12.86
CA ARG A 185 -9.92 19.16 -11.72
C ARG A 185 -9.34 17.92 -11.02
N PHE A 186 -10.15 16.87 -10.92
CA PHE A 186 -9.68 15.58 -10.41
C PHE A 186 -8.56 14.98 -11.25
N GLN A 187 -8.72 14.96 -12.59
CA GLN A 187 -7.70 14.44 -13.50
C GLN A 187 -6.40 15.26 -13.47
N GLU A 188 -6.50 16.59 -13.42
CA GLU A 188 -5.34 17.48 -13.27
C GLU A 188 -4.57 17.17 -11.96
N SER A 189 -5.30 16.97 -10.85
CA SER A 189 -4.71 16.63 -9.56
C SER A 189 -4.05 15.25 -9.55
N LEU A 190 -4.65 14.26 -10.21
CA LEU A 190 -4.07 12.91 -10.36
C LEU A 190 -2.76 12.94 -11.15
N LEU A 191 -2.66 13.77 -12.19
CA LEU A 191 -1.43 13.91 -12.95
C LEU A 191 -0.26 14.37 -12.07
N GLY A 192 -0.51 15.33 -11.17
CA GLY A 192 0.49 15.79 -10.21
C GLY A 192 1.03 14.68 -9.30
N ILE A 193 0.14 13.79 -8.83
CA ILE A 193 0.53 12.65 -7.97
C ILE A 193 1.33 11.61 -8.78
N LYS A 194 0.96 11.34 -10.02
CA LYS A 194 1.71 10.44 -10.91
C LYS A 194 3.14 10.93 -11.12
N LEU A 195 3.31 12.21 -11.42
CA LEU A 195 4.64 12.82 -11.58
C LEU A 195 5.47 12.74 -10.29
N LEU A 196 4.85 12.88 -9.12
CA LEU A 196 5.53 12.69 -7.84
C LEU A 196 6.01 11.23 -7.65
N GLY A 197 5.21 10.25 -8.07
CA GLY A 197 5.57 8.83 -8.05
C GLY A 197 6.77 8.54 -8.95
N GLU A 198 6.73 9.00 -10.17
CA GLU A 198 7.82 8.84 -11.16
C GLU A 198 9.13 9.50 -10.68
N ALA A 199 9.05 10.72 -10.13
CA ALA A 199 10.23 11.40 -9.60
C ALA A 199 10.92 10.66 -8.46
N LYS A 200 10.19 9.88 -7.65
CA LYS A 200 10.76 9.02 -6.61
C LYS A 200 11.43 7.76 -7.17
N GLU A 201 10.96 7.23 -8.29
CA GLU A 201 11.56 6.04 -8.91
C GLU A 201 12.86 6.37 -9.64
N THR A 202 12.95 7.49 -10.33
CA THR A 202 14.17 7.90 -11.06
C THR A 202 15.37 8.09 -10.14
N THR A 203 15.19 8.39 -8.86
CA THR A 203 16.30 8.46 -7.89
C THR A 203 16.91 7.09 -7.56
N ASP A 204 16.21 5.99 -7.78
CA ASP A 204 16.70 4.64 -7.54
C ASP A 204 17.48 4.06 -8.73
N GLU A 205 17.29 4.52 -9.96
CA GLU A 205 17.98 4.06 -11.16
C GLU A 205 19.51 4.35 -11.13
N TYR A 206 19.94 5.37 -10.41
CA TYR A 206 21.36 5.69 -10.24
C TYR A 206 22.12 4.73 -9.30
N ARG A 207 21.43 3.76 -8.66
CA ARG A 207 22.00 2.81 -7.72
C ARG A 207 22.35 1.44 -8.31
N THR A 208 22.36 1.27 -9.62
CA THR A 208 22.74 0.02 -10.30
C THR A 208 24.25 -0.28 -10.28
N GLY A 209 25.00 0.26 -9.32
CA GLY A 209 26.36 -0.15 -9.04
C GLY A 209 26.41 -1.54 -8.38
N LYS A 210 27.43 -2.35 -8.70
CA LYS A 210 27.70 -3.59 -7.96
C LYS A 210 27.83 -3.28 -6.48
N VAL A 211 27.09 -3.99 -5.64
CA VAL A 211 27.20 -3.89 -4.18
C VAL A 211 28.63 -4.26 -3.78
N ILE A 212 29.42 -3.29 -3.42
CA ILE A 212 30.75 -3.50 -2.86
C ILE A 212 30.53 -3.70 -1.36
N ARG A 213 30.75 -4.94 -0.88
CA ARG A 213 30.73 -5.21 0.56
C ARG A 213 31.83 -4.39 1.21
N ALA A 214 31.51 -3.71 2.31
CA ALA A 214 32.50 -3.10 3.17
C ALA A 214 33.52 -4.18 3.60
N LYS A 215 34.80 -3.91 3.45
CA LYS A 215 35.84 -4.79 4.04
C LYS A 215 35.68 -4.73 5.55
N GLN A 216 35.40 -5.87 6.16
CA GLN A 216 35.52 -6.09 7.60
C GLN A 216 37.01 -6.05 8.01
#